data_e44861017a18dc81993829a3356ccfa9
#
_entry.id   e44861017a18dc81993829a3356ccfa9
#
_cell.length_a   1.000
_cell.length_b   1.000
_cell.length_c   1.000
_cell.angle_alpha   90.00
_cell.angle_beta   90.00
_cell.angle_gamma   90.00
#
_symmetry.space_group_name_H-M   'P 1'
#
loop_
_entity.id
_entity.type
_entity.pdbx_description
1 polymer ?
#
loop_
_entity_poly.entity_id
_entity_poly.type
_entity_poly.pdbx_seq_one_letter_code
_entity_poly.pdbx_strand_id
1 'polypeptide(L)'
;MAAIGKVYQEHMIIAYGGGANGKSTFWNTIFRVLGNYAGKLSAEALTMNCKRNVKPEMAELKGKRLIISSEMEEGMRLNTAVVKQLCSTDEIQAEKKYKDPFSFVPSHTLVLYTNHLPKVGANDDGIWRRLVVIPFNAKITGKSDIKNYADYLFEHAGPAIMSWIIEGAKRAIDKNFHTTLPDVVEAAIQAYREDNDWLGQFLEECCEIDSSYKEKSGELYQAYRAHCMQNGEYIRSTTDFYSSMDKAGYNRIRKNTGVQVVGLKLKEGQDFLE
;
A
#
# COMPACT_ATOMS: atom_id res chain seq x y z
N MET A 1 -13.02 14.42 2.30
CA MET A 1 -12.33 14.06 3.58
C MET A 1 -11.24 15.07 3.94
N ALA A 2 -10.29 15.36 3.07
CA ALA A 2 -9.20 16.32 3.37
C ALA A 2 -9.69 17.71 3.85
N ALA A 3 -10.81 18.23 3.36
CA ALA A 3 -11.35 19.50 3.83
C ALA A 3 -11.83 19.50 5.29
N ILE A 4 -12.10 18.34 5.87
CA ILE A 4 -12.72 18.22 7.22
C ILE A 4 -11.64 18.24 8.32
N GLY A 5 -10.43 17.77 8.04
CA GLY A 5 -9.33 17.78 8.99
C GLY A 5 -9.48 16.80 10.16
N LYS A 6 -10.12 15.64 9.89
CA LYS A 6 -10.23 14.52 10.81
C LYS A 6 -10.19 13.21 10.02
N VAL A 7 -9.55 12.20 10.58
CA VAL A 7 -9.56 10.85 9.99
C VAL A 7 -10.87 10.16 10.35
N TYR A 8 -11.62 9.74 9.35
CA TYR A 8 -12.89 9.01 9.54
C TYR A 8 -12.84 7.59 8.99
N GLN A 9 -12.01 7.33 7.98
CA GLN A 9 -12.01 6.06 7.26
C GLN A 9 -10.66 5.32 7.32
N GLU A 10 -9.67 5.89 7.97
CA GLU A 10 -8.33 5.29 8.11
C GLU A 10 -7.70 4.83 6.78
N HIS A 11 -8.02 5.49 5.66
CA HIS A 11 -7.58 5.09 4.33
C HIS A 11 -6.28 5.80 3.90
N MET A 12 -5.43 5.05 3.20
CA MET A 12 -4.37 5.56 2.34
C MET A 12 -4.80 5.42 0.88
N ILE A 13 -4.78 6.51 0.15
CA ILE A 13 -5.06 6.51 -1.29
C ILE A 13 -3.77 6.25 -2.04
N ILE A 14 -3.77 5.27 -2.94
CA ILE A 14 -2.69 5.01 -3.90
C ILE A 14 -3.19 5.35 -5.28
N ALA A 15 -2.77 6.49 -5.84
CA ALA A 15 -3.05 6.86 -7.20
C ALA A 15 -1.98 6.22 -8.12
N TYR A 16 -2.36 5.21 -8.89
CA TYR A 16 -1.47 4.35 -9.64
C TYR A 16 -1.70 4.44 -11.15
N GLY A 17 -0.64 4.29 -11.93
CA GLY A 17 -0.70 4.17 -13.39
C GLY A 17 0.61 4.55 -14.06
N GLY A 18 0.86 4.04 -15.25
CA GLY A 18 2.05 4.37 -16.05
C GLY A 18 2.09 5.85 -16.43
N GLY A 19 3.22 6.50 -16.50
CA GLY A 19 3.41 7.95 -16.68
C GLY A 19 2.50 8.66 -17.70
N ALA A 20 2.50 9.98 -17.68
CA ALA A 20 1.71 10.85 -18.56
C ALA A 20 0.19 10.65 -18.51
N ASN A 21 -0.38 10.55 -17.32
CA ASN A 21 -1.82 10.30 -17.06
C ASN A 21 -2.47 11.32 -16.11
N GLY A 22 -1.75 12.37 -15.75
CA GLY A 22 -2.28 13.46 -14.93
C GLY A 22 -2.28 13.26 -13.43
N LYS A 23 -1.79 12.13 -12.88
CA LYS A 23 -1.72 11.88 -11.42
C LYS A 23 -1.09 13.04 -10.66
N SER A 24 0.14 13.37 -11.02
CA SER A 24 0.91 14.43 -10.36
C SER A 24 0.26 15.80 -10.52
N THR A 25 -0.27 16.10 -11.71
CA THR A 25 -1.04 17.33 -11.96
C THR A 25 -2.23 17.43 -11.03
N PHE A 26 -3.04 16.40 -10.95
CA PHE A 26 -4.24 16.35 -10.09
C PHE A 26 -3.90 16.61 -8.61
N TRP A 27 -2.98 15.80 -8.06
CA TRP A 27 -2.65 15.89 -6.64
C TRP A 27 -1.88 17.16 -6.27
N ASN A 28 -0.98 17.64 -7.13
CA ASN A 28 -0.27 18.91 -6.91
C ASN A 28 -1.21 20.11 -7.01
N THR A 29 -2.22 20.09 -7.87
CA THR A 29 -3.24 21.14 -7.90
C THR A 29 -4.02 21.20 -6.59
N ILE A 30 -4.53 20.07 -6.09
CA ILE A 30 -5.24 20.01 -4.80
C ILE A 30 -4.31 20.46 -3.66
N PHE A 31 -3.05 20.02 -3.66
CA PHE A 31 -2.04 20.43 -2.70
C PHE A 31 -1.89 21.95 -2.64
N ARG A 32 -1.77 22.61 -3.80
CA ARG A 32 -1.66 24.07 -3.89
C ARG A 32 -2.91 24.79 -3.41
N VAL A 33 -4.08 24.30 -3.80
CA VAL A 33 -5.37 24.89 -3.39
C VAL A 33 -5.56 24.79 -1.88
N LEU A 34 -5.14 23.70 -1.24
CA LEU A 34 -5.20 23.56 0.22
C LEU A 34 -4.10 24.37 0.95
N GLY A 35 -3.04 24.79 0.28
CA GLY A 35 -1.98 25.63 0.84
C GLY A 35 -1.39 25.04 2.12
N ASN A 36 -1.40 25.81 3.21
CA ASN A 36 -0.83 25.39 4.50
C ASN A 36 -1.52 24.17 5.14
N TYR A 37 -2.70 23.80 4.68
CA TYR A 37 -3.37 22.56 5.11
C TYR A 37 -2.83 21.31 4.42
N ALA A 38 -2.04 21.44 3.37
CA ALA A 38 -1.37 20.33 2.73
C ALA A 38 0.09 20.21 3.20
N GLY A 39 0.64 19.01 3.14
CA GLY A 39 2.02 18.68 3.46
C GLY A 39 2.57 17.59 2.56
N LYS A 40 3.87 17.41 2.59
CA LYS A 40 4.58 16.33 1.88
C LYS A 40 5.23 15.38 2.87
N LEU A 41 5.26 14.12 2.49
CA LEU A 41 6.03 13.07 3.15
C LEU A 41 6.83 12.36 2.06
N SER A 42 8.11 12.11 2.30
CA SER A 42 8.89 11.33 1.32
C SER A 42 8.35 9.92 1.19
N ALA A 43 8.35 9.38 -0.03
CA ALA A 43 7.92 8.00 -0.25
C ALA A 43 8.80 6.99 0.51
N GLU A 44 10.09 7.29 0.67
CA GLU A 44 11.02 6.48 1.46
C GLU A 44 10.53 6.29 2.91
N ALA A 45 9.92 7.31 3.53
CA ALA A 45 9.37 7.20 4.89
C ALA A 45 8.26 6.16 5.02
N LEU A 46 7.61 5.80 3.90
CA LEU A 46 6.59 4.76 3.83
C LEU A 46 7.15 3.38 3.54
N THR A 47 8.48 3.22 3.38
CA THR A 47 9.11 1.94 3.01
C THR A 47 9.75 1.23 4.19
N MET A 48 9.85 -0.11 4.09
CA MET A 48 10.54 -0.95 5.09
C MET A 48 12.04 -0.66 5.17
N ASN A 49 12.65 -0.19 4.09
CA ASN A 49 14.09 0.02 4.00
C ASN A 49 14.54 1.44 4.41
N CYS A 50 13.63 2.24 4.94
CA CYS A 50 13.97 3.59 5.41
C CYS A 50 14.93 3.51 6.60
N LYS A 51 16.19 3.86 6.36
CA LYS A 51 17.27 3.84 7.38
C LYS A 51 17.40 5.17 8.13
N ARG A 52 16.79 6.23 7.62
CA ARG A 52 16.89 7.57 8.22
C ARG A 52 15.84 7.80 9.29
N ASN A 53 16.13 8.74 10.18
CA ASN A 53 15.14 9.19 11.15
C ASN A 53 14.04 10.01 10.45
N VAL A 54 12.82 9.49 10.39
CA VAL A 54 11.66 10.14 9.78
C VAL A 54 10.84 10.98 10.77
N LYS A 55 11.16 10.97 12.06
CA LYS A 55 10.44 11.74 13.10
C LYS A 55 10.32 13.23 12.78
N PRO A 56 11.36 13.92 12.24
CA PRO A 56 11.22 15.32 11.86
C PRO A 56 10.21 15.55 10.73
N GLU A 57 10.14 14.67 9.74
CA GLU A 57 9.11 14.77 8.69
C GLU A 57 7.71 14.52 9.25
N MET A 58 7.56 13.55 10.14
CA MET A 58 6.28 13.29 10.82
C MET A 58 5.84 14.49 11.66
N ALA A 59 6.77 15.26 12.23
CA ALA A 59 6.46 16.47 12.98
C ALA A 59 5.79 17.57 12.13
N GLU A 60 6.09 17.60 10.82
CA GLU A 60 5.47 18.54 9.88
C GLU A 60 4.05 18.15 9.45
N LEU A 61 3.58 16.94 9.81
CA LEU A 61 2.25 16.47 9.50
C LEU A 61 1.18 17.01 10.45
N LYS A 62 1.58 17.53 11.61
CA LYS A 62 0.66 18.09 12.61
C LYS A 62 -0.21 19.19 12.02
N GLY A 63 -1.53 19.03 12.11
CA GLY A 63 -2.52 19.99 11.63
C GLY A 63 -2.73 20.00 10.11
N LYS A 64 -2.02 19.13 9.37
CA LYS A 64 -2.27 18.95 7.95
C LYS A 64 -3.55 18.17 7.70
N ARG A 65 -4.18 18.41 6.55
CA ARG A 65 -5.42 17.77 6.11
C ARG A 65 -5.23 16.88 4.90
N LEU A 66 -4.19 17.14 4.12
CA LEU A 66 -3.74 16.32 3.00
C LEU A 66 -2.23 16.14 3.11
N ILE A 67 -1.77 14.91 3.05
CA ILE A 67 -0.35 14.58 2.91
C ILE A 67 -0.17 13.86 1.59
N ILE A 68 0.72 14.37 0.76
CA ILE A 68 1.09 13.72 -0.49
C ILE A 68 2.51 13.15 -0.41
N SER A 69 2.63 11.94 -0.92
CA SER A 69 3.90 11.23 -1.12
C SER A 69 4.00 10.86 -2.59
N SER A 70 5.16 10.94 -3.18
CA SER A 70 5.32 10.74 -4.61
C SER A 70 6.48 9.81 -4.94
N GLU A 71 6.28 9.03 -5.99
CA GLU A 71 7.28 8.22 -6.65
C GLU A 71 7.98 7.19 -5.73
N MET A 72 7.46 5.99 -5.73
CA MET A 72 8.16 4.81 -5.23
C MET A 72 8.89 4.14 -6.39
N GLU A 73 10.13 3.72 -6.15
CA GLU A 73 10.87 2.87 -7.06
C GLU A 73 10.20 1.48 -7.15
N GLU A 74 10.43 0.82 -8.26
CA GLU A 74 9.95 -0.55 -8.48
C GLU A 74 10.52 -1.51 -7.42
N GLY A 75 9.70 -2.47 -6.97
CA GLY A 75 10.10 -3.46 -5.98
C GLY A 75 10.16 -2.96 -4.53
N MET A 76 9.94 -1.66 -4.27
CA MET A 76 9.91 -1.15 -2.90
C MET A 76 8.78 -1.77 -2.09
N ARG A 77 9.07 -2.05 -0.81
CA ARG A 77 8.13 -2.67 0.12
C ARG A 77 7.56 -1.66 1.11
N LEU A 78 6.24 -1.62 1.21
CA LEU A 78 5.52 -0.72 2.11
C LEU A 78 5.76 -1.10 3.57
N ASN A 79 6.05 -0.10 4.41
CA ASN A 79 6.05 -0.27 5.87
C ASN A 79 4.61 -0.16 6.38
N THR A 80 3.96 -1.31 6.51
CA THR A 80 2.56 -1.39 6.91
C THR A 80 2.29 -0.83 8.30
N ALA A 81 3.26 -0.90 9.22
CA ALA A 81 3.15 -0.32 10.56
C ALA A 81 3.11 1.22 10.50
N VAL A 82 3.99 1.84 9.72
CA VAL A 82 4.01 3.29 9.52
C VAL A 82 2.72 3.76 8.83
N VAL A 83 2.26 3.07 7.80
CA VAL A 83 1.01 3.43 7.11
C VAL A 83 -0.19 3.33 8.06
N LYS A 84 -0.29 2.24 8.83
CA LYS A 84 -1.36 2.08 9.83
C LYS A 84 -1.35 3.22 10.84
N GLN A 85 -0.16 3.59 11.33
CA GLN A 85 0.00 4.69 12.27
C GLN A 85 -0.43 6.03 11.67
N LEU A 86 -0.01 6.35 10.44
CA LEU A 86 -0.33 7.61 9.76
C LEU A 86 -1.81 7.74 9.36
N CYS A 87 -2.51 6.62 9.15
CA CYS A 87 -3.93 6.58 8.83
C CYS A 87 -4.83 6.35 10.05
N SER A 88 -4.26 6.18 11.25
CA SER A 88 -4.99 5.91 12.48
C SER A 88 -5.61 7.17 13.08
N THR A 89 -6.53 6.96 14.01
CA THR A 89 -7.04 7.97 14.94
C THR A 89 -6.26 8.02 16.26
N ASP A 90 -5.23 7.20 16.40
CA ASP A 90 -4.37 7.14 17.57
C ASP A 90 -3.34 8.27 17.55
N GLU A 91 -2.82 8.63 18.72
CA GLU A 91 -1.73 9.58 18.84
C GLU A 91 -0.44 9.02 18.27
N ILE A 92 0.26 9.82 17.50
CA ILE A 92 1.61 9.53 17.03
C ILE A 92 2.63 10.46 17.66
N GLN A 93 3.78 9.91 17.99
CA GLN A 93 4.90 10.67 18.53
C GLN A 93 5.77 11.20 17.37
N ALA A 94 6.12 12.46 17.47
CA ALA A 94 7.00 13.12 16.53
C ALA A 94 7.98 14.04 17.27
N GLU A 95 9.07 14.38 16.61
CA GLU A 95 10.14 15.16 17.20
C GLU A 95 10.74 16.08 16.14
N LYS A 96 10.74 17.38 16.41
CA LYS A 96 11.49 18.33 15.59
C LYS A 96 12.96 18.30 15.98
N LYS A 97 13.84 18.49 15.01
CA LYS A 97 15.29 18.55 15.26
C LYS A 97 15.61 19.57 16.37
N TYR A 98 16.28 19.11 17.40
CA TYR A 98 16.67 19.92 18.57
C TYR A 98 15.50 20.49 19.39
N LYS A 99 14.33 19.82 19.40
CA LYS A 99 13.18 20.19 20.23
C LYS A 99 12.64 18.96 20.95
N ASP A 100 11.90 19.21 22.01
CA ASP A 100 11.24 18.13 22.77
C ASP A 100 10.25 17.33 21.89
N PRO A 101 10.16 16.03 22.09
CA PRO A 101 9.14 15.21 21.46
C PRO A 101 7.73 15.69 21.84
N PHE A 102 6.80 15.52 20.91
CA PHE A 102 5.38 15.82 21.14
C PHE A 102 4.50 14.77 20.47
N SER A 103 3.26 14.69 20.93
CA SER A 103 2.25 13.82 20.32
C SER A 103 1.21 14.65 19.56
N PHE A 104 0.60 14.05 18.55
CA PHE A 104 -0.57 14.59 17.87
C PHE A 104 -1.40 13.46 17.25
N VAL A 105 -2.70 13.70 17.11
CA VAL A 105 -3.60 12.81 16.37
C VAL A 105 -3.58 13.19 14.90
N PRO A 106 -3.41 12.24 13.96
CA PRO A 106 -3.50 12.50 12.53
C PRO A 106 -4.83 13.17 12.16
N SER A 107 -4.76 14.17 11.30
CA SER A 107 -5.94 14.91 10.80
C SER A 107 -5.98 14.97 9.27
N HIS A 108 -5.17 14.13 8.61
CA HIS A 108 -4.93 14.18 7.18
C HIS A 108 -5.43 12.93 6.46
N THR A 109 -5.67 13.09 5.19
CA THR A 109 -5.76 11.99 4.23
C THR A 109 -4.37 11.77 3.63
N LEU A 110 -3.86 10.55 3.72
CA LEU A 110 -2.57 10.17 3.15
C LEU A 110 -2.76 9.71 1.69
N VAL A 111 -1.97 10.25 0.79
CA VAL A 111 -1.99 9.91 -0.64
C VAL A 111 -0.58 9.60 -1.10
N LEU A 112 -0.43 8.47 -1.79
CA LEU A 112 0.75 8.13 -2.57
C LEU A 112 0.36 8.15 -4.05
N TYR A 113 1.03 8.95 -4.88
CA TYR A 113 0.90 8.80 -6.33
C TYR A 113 2.19 8.23 -6.91
N THR A 114 2.07 7.15 -7.66
CA THR A 114 3.23 6.37 -8.12
C THR A 114 2.97 5.67 -9.44
N ASN A 115 4.04 5.31 -10.14
CA ASN A 115 3.99 4.47 -11.33
C ASN A 115 4.13 2.98 -10.99
N HIS A 116 4.63 2.64 -9.80
CA HIS A 116 4.84 1.28 -9.35
C HIS A 116 4.12 1.06 -8.02
N LEU A 117 3.28 0.05 -7.96
CA LEU A 117 2.62 -0.33 -6.72
C LEU A 117 3.67 -0.94 -5.76
N PRO A 118 3.77 -0.47 -4.52
CA PRO A 118 4.71 -1.04 -3.56
C PRO A 118 4.32 -2.47 -3.20
N LYS A 119 5.30 -3.35 -2.96
CA LYS A 119 5.02 -4.67 -2.40
C LYS A 119 4.42 -4.53 -0.99
N VAL A 120 3.32 -5.20 -0.73
CA VAL A 120 2.66 -5.25 0.58
C VAL A 120 2.94 -6.61 1.20
N GLY A 121 3.26 -6.66 2.49
CA GLY A 121 3.41 -7.94 3.18
C GLY A 121 2.07 -8.69 3.17
N ALA A 122 2.09 -9.93 2.70
CA ALA A 122 0.91 -10.77 2.61
C ALA A 122 0.23 -10.95 3.98
N ASN A 123 -1.05 -11.26 3.99
CA ASN A 123 -1.85 -11.69 5.16
C ASN A 123 -2.04 -10.67 6.30
N ASP A 124 -2.09 -9.38 5.97
CA ASP A 124 -2.42 -8.33 6.92
C ASP A 124 -3.72 -7.62 6.49
N ASP A 125 -4.86 -8.18 6.85
CA ASP A 125 -6.17 -7.56 6.56
C ASP A 125 -6.27 -6.14 7.12
N GLY A 126 -5.52 -5.84 8.17
CA GLY A 126 -5.45 -4.50 8.76
C GLY A 126 -4.85 -3.46 7.81
N ILE A 127 -3.93 -3.83 6.92
CA ILE A 127 -3.44 -2.92 5.88
C ILE A 127 -4.37 -2.89 4.68
N TRP A 128 -4.86 -4.04 4.22
CA TRP A 128 -5.68 -4.12 3.01
C TRP A 128 -6.97 -3.30 3.11
N ARG A 129 -7.64 -3.29 4.26
CA ARG A 129 -8.82 -2.45 4.50
C ARG A 129 -8.52 -0.94 4.43
N ARG A 130 -7.25 -0.54 4.51
CA ARG A 130 -6.81 0.86 4.46
C ARG A 130 -6.38 1.31 3.07
N LEU A 131 -6.04 0.41 2.18
CA LEU A 131 -5.54 0.75 0.86
C LEU A 131 -6.69 0.98 -0.11
N VAL A 132 -6.74 2.16 -0.70
CA VAL A 132 -7.67 2.52 -1.77
C VAL A 132 -6.85 2.82 -3.02
N VAL A 133 -6.89 1.92 -4.00
CA VAL A 133 -6.11 2.03 -5.23
C VAL A 133 -6.95 2.68 -6.31
N ILE A 134 -6.56 3.87 -6.74
CA ILE A 134 -7.24 4.61 -7.81
C ILE A 134 -6.41 4.50 -9.09
N PRO A 135 -6.86 3.74 -10.10
CA PRO A 135 -6.14 3.59 -11.34
C PRO A 135 -6.28 4.83 -12.24
N PHE A 136 -5.15 5.33 -12.74
CA PHE A 136 -5.07 6.41 -13.73
C PHE A 136 -4.69 5.83 -15.08
N ASN A 137 -5.70 5.35 -15.83
CA ASN A 137 -5.51 4.59 -17.07
C ASN A 137 -5.41 5.49 -18.31
N ALA A 138 -5.70 6.79 -18.19
CA ALA A 138 -5.60 7.72 -19.31
C ALA A 138 -4.14 7.91 -19.75
N LYS A 139 -3.95 8.21 -21.05
CA LYS A 139 -2.66 8.63 -21.60
C LYS A 139 -2.81 10.04 -22.18
N ILE A 140 -2.09 10.98 -21.60
CA ILE A 140 -2.09 12.38 -22.06
C ILE A 140 -0.93 12.55 -23.04
N THR A 141 -1.25 12.92 -24.28
CA THR A 141 -0.27 13.05 -25.38
C THR A 141 -0.56 14.25 -26.27
N GLY A 142 0.44 14.69 -27.02
CA GLY A 142 0.31 15.75 -28.02
C GLY A 142 -0.15 17.07 -27.41
N LYS A 143 -1.18 17.70 -27.98
CA LYS A 143 -1.68 19.00 -27.55
C LYS A 143 -2.31 19.01 -26.14
N SER A 144 -2.66 17.84 -25.61
CA SER A 144 -3.21 17.70 -24.25
C SER A 144 -2.11 17.66 -23.17
N ASP A 145 -0.84 17.48 -23.55
CA ASP A 145 0.30 17.54 -22.63
C ASP A 145 0.72 18.99 -22.40
N ILE A 146 0.00 19.65 -21.51
CA ILE A 146 0.25 21.04 -21.12
C ILE A 146 1.26 21.06 -19.96
N LYS A 147 2.40 21.69 -20.17
CA LYS A 147 3.43 21.83 -19.15
C LYS A 147 2.99 22.75 -18.01
N ASN A 148 3.41 22.44 -16.79
CA ASN A 148 3.03 23.18 -15.57
C ASN A 148 1.51 23.37 -15.39
N TYR A 149 0.71 22.41 -15.86
CA TYR A 149 -0.75 22.53 -15.85
C TYR A 149 -1.33 22.62 -14.43
N ALA A 150 -0.64 22.08 -13.43
CA ALA A 150 -1.05 22.24 -12.02
C ALA A 150 -0.99 23.73 -11.58
N ASP A 151 0.00 24.48 -12.04
CA ASP A 151 0.14 25.91 -11.76
C ASP A 151 -0.97 26.70 -12.43
N TYR A 152 -1.19 26.42 -13.72
CA TYR A 152 -2.28 27.02 -14.47
C TYR A 152 -3.65 26.76 -13.81
N LEU A 153 -3.94 25.54 -13.41
CA LEU A 153 -5.20 25.20 -12.72
C LEU A 153 -5.34 25.92 -11.38
N PHE A 154 -4.26 26.02 -10.62
CA PHE A 154 -4.27 26.76 -9.37
C PHE A 154 -4.57 28.25 -9.57
N GLU A 155 -3.92 28.89 -10.53
CA GLU A 155 -4.07 30.31 -10.79
C GLU A 155 -5.44 30.69 -11.38
N HIS A 156 -5.98 29.85 -12.29
CA HIS A 156 -7.19 30.18 -13.04
C HIS A 156 -8.47 29.51 -12.51
N ALA A 157 -8.34 28.42 -11.79
CA ALA A 157 -9.47 27.62 -11.31
C ALA A 157 -9.42 27.32 -9.79
N GLY A 158 -8.44 27.84 -9.06
CA GLY A 158 -8.24 27.56 -7.63
C GLY A 158 -9.51 27.71 -6.77
N PRO A 159 -10.27 28.83 -6.86
CA PRO A 159 -11.52 28.98 -6.13
C PRO A 159 -12.58 27.95 -6.48
N ALA A 160 -12.72 27.59 -7.76
CA ALA A 160 -13.67 26.58 -8.21
C ALA A 160 -13.27 25.17 -7.68
N ILE A 161 -11.98 24.85 -7.70
CA ILE A 161 -11.45 23.59 -7.15
C ILE A 161 -11.68 23.54 -5.63
N MET A 162 -11.48 24.63 -4.90
CA MET A 162 -11.77 24.71 -3.48
C MET A 162 -13.27 24.48 -3.21
N SER A 163 -14.16 25.09 -4.01
CA SER A 163 -15.59 24.88 -3.91
C SER A 163 -15.98 23.41 -4.15
N TRP A 164 -15.38 22.77 -5.14
CA TRP A 164 -15.55 21.33 -5.41
C TRP A 164 -15.09 20.45 -4.23
N ILE A 165 -13.94 20.78 -3.60
CA ILE A 165 -13.44 20.07 -2.40
C ILE A 165 -14.43 20.22 -1.24
N ILE A 166 -14.98 21.43 -1.02
CA ILE A 166 -15.94 21.70 0.05
C ILE A 166 -17.26 20.96 -0.21
N GLU A 167 -17.74 20.95 -1.44
CA GLU A 167 -18.94 20.20 -1.81
C GLU A 167 -18.75 18.68 -1.62
N GLY A 168 -17.61 18.15 -1.98
CA GLY A 168 -17.25 16.77 -1.67
C GLY A 168 -17.25 16.47 -0.16
N ALA A 169 -16.80 17.42 0.67
CA ALA A 169 -16.84 17.29 2.12
C ALA A 169 -18.30 17.28 2.65
N LYS A 170 -19.16 18.15 2.13
CA LYS A 170 -20.59 18.15 2.48
C LYS A 170 -21.24 16.81 2.17
N ARG A 171 -21.04 16.29 0.96
CA ARG A 171 -21.54 14.96 0.56
C ARG A 171 -21.03 13.83 1.45
N ALA A 172 -19.78 13.90 1.92
CA ALA A 172 -19.25 12.92 2.84
C ALA A 172 -19.92 12.97 4.22
N ILE A 173 -20.21 14.17 4.72
CA ILE A 173 -20.92 14.39 5.99
C ILE A 173 -22.37 13.86 5.87
N ASP A 174 -23.07 14.21 4.80
CA ASP A 174 -24.47 13.79 4.56
C ASP A 174 -24.60 12.24 4.50
N LYS A 175 -23.55 11.57 4.05
CA LYS A 175 -23.46 10.10 4.02
C LYS A 175 -22.85 9.50 5.30
N ASN A 176 -22.72 10.24 6.38
CA ASN A 176 -22.05 9.79 7.61
C ASN A 176 -20.66 9.16 7.33
N PHE A 177 -19.93 9.74 6.38
CA PHE A 177 -18.61 9.28 5.94
C PHE A 177 -18.57 7.87 5.31
N HIS A 178 -19.72 7.29 5.00
CA HIS A 178 -19.75 6.05 4.23
C HIS A 178 -19.46 6.36 2.76
N THR A 179 -18.40 5.75 2.24
CA THR A 179 -18.05 5.82 0.81
C THR A 179 -18.23 4.45 0.18
N THR A 180 -19.02 4.40 -0.87
CA THR A 180 -19.04 3.25 -1.77
C THR A 180 -17.93 3.46 -2.78
N LEU A 181 -17.04 2.49 -2.90
CA LEU A 181 -15.99 2.53 -3.89
C LEU A 181 -16.60 2.19 -5.27
N PRO A 182 -16.17 2.86 -6.34
CA PRO A 182 -16.53 2.45 -7.70
C PRO A 182 -15.93 1.08 -8.05
N ASP A 183 -16.62 0.29 -8.88
CA ASP A 183 -16.19 -1.06 -9.29
C ASP A 183 -14.75 -1.10 -9.82
N VAL A 184 -14.34 -0.07 -10.57
CA VAL A 184 -12.97 0.05 -11.10
C VAL A 184 -11.92 0.17 -9.99
N VAL A 185 -12.26 0.77 -8.86
CA VAL A 185 -11.38 0.91 -7.69
C VAL A 185 -11.35 -0.40 -6.92
N GLU A 186 -12.51 -1.06 -6.74
CA GLU A 186 -12.59 -2.37 -6.08
C GLU A 186 -11.80 -3.42 -6.88
N ALA A 187 -11.97 -3.46 -8.20
CA ALA A 187 -11.21 -4.34 -9.07
C ALA A 187 -9.69 -4.08 -8.99
N ALA A 188 -9.27 -2.81 -8.93
CA ALA A 188 -7.85 -2.48 -8.79
C ALA A 188 -7.27 -2.90 -7.43
N ILE A 189 -8.04 -2.78 -6.34
CA ILE A 189 -7.63 -3.25 -5.02
C ILE A 189 -7.51 -4.78 -5.02
N GLN A 190 -8.47 -5.47 -5.61
CA GLN A 190 -8.47 -6.94 -5.69
C GLN A 190 -7.27 -7.45 -6.51
N ALA A 191 -7.03 -6.91 -7.69
CA ALA A 191 -5.86 -7.24 -8.51
C ALA A 191 -4.54 -7.00 -7.76
N TYR A 192 -4.44 -5.86 -7.05
CA TYR A 192 -3.26 -5.56 -6.25
C TYR A 192 -3.05 -6.54 -5.09
N ARG A 193 -4.14 -7.02 -4.47
CA ARG A 193 -4.08 -8.04 -3.41
C ARG A 193 -3.61 -9.38 -3.96
N GLU A 194 -4.12 -9.79 -5.13
CA GLU A 194 -3.74 -11.01 -5.84
C GLU A 194 -2.25 -10.99 -6.23
N ASP A 195 -1.75 -9.88 -6.79
CA ASP A 195 -0.33 -9.68 -7.11
C ASP A 195 0.60 -9.79 -5.88
N ASN A 196 0.07 -9.57 -4.69
CA ASN A 196 0.82 -9.65 -3.44
C ASN A 196 0.60 -10.97 -2.69
N ASP A 197 -0.26 -11.86 -3.19
CA ASP A 197 -0.48 -13.19 -2.62
C ASP A 197 0.59 -14.20 -3.07
N TRP A 198 1.80 -13.95 -2.62
CA TRP A 198 2.96 -14.79 -2.89
C TRP A 198 2.74 -16.26 -2.48
N LEU A 199 1.94 -16.52 -1.43
CA LEU A 199 1.67 -17.88 -0.97
C LEU A 199 0.70 -18.59 -1.89
N GLY A 200 -0.38 -17.93 -2.29
CA GLY A 200 -1.34 -18.45 -3.27
C GLY A 200 -0.65 -18.77 -4.60
N GLN A 201 0.19 -17.87 -5.10
CA GLN A 201 0.97 -18.07 -6.32
C GLN A 201 1.92 -19.29 -6.20
N PHE A 202 2.70 -19.39 -5.11
CA PHE A 202 3.54 -20.56 -4.86
C PHE A 202 2.75 -21.86 -4.79
N LEU A 203 1.61 -21.86 -4.09
CA LEU A 203 0.77 -23.05 -3.97
C LEU A 203 0.15 -23.47 -5.32
N GLU A 204 -0.32 -22.48 -6.09
CA GLU A 204 -0.91 -22.73 -7.41
C GLU A 204 0.12 -23.25 -8.41
N GLU A 205 1.32 -22.67 -8.44
CA GLU A 205 2.35 -23.03 -9.40
C GLU A 205 3.12 -24.30 -9.02
N CYS A 206 3.43 -24.49 -7.75
CA CYS A 206 4.35 -25.54 -7.30
C CYS A 206 3.69 -26.71 -6.56
N CYS A 207 2.42 -26.59 -6.13
CA CYS A 207 1.78 -27.60 -5.29
C CYS A 207 0.51 -28.18 -5.91
N GLU A 208 0.21 -29.41 -5.55
CA GLU A 208 -1.12 -30.04 -5.68
C GLU A 208 -1.78 -30.06 -4.31
N ILE A 209 -3.06 -29.68 -4.25
CA ILE A 209 -3.80 -29.54 -3.00
C ILE A 209 -4.83 -30.65 -2.89
N ASP A 210 -4.70 -31.49 -1.87
CA ASP A 210 -5.67 -32.50 -1.48
C ASP A 210 -5.49 -32.85 0.00
N SER A 211 -6.58 -33.05 0.72
CA SER A 211 -6.55 -33.32 2.17
C SER A 211 -5.78 -34.59 2.55
N SER A 212 -5.60 -35.53 1.62
CA SER A 212 -4.85 -36.77 1.81
C SER A 212 -3.33 -36.57 1.64
N TYR A 213 -2.91 -35.50 0.98
CA TYR A 213 -1.50 -35.27 0.65
C TYR A 213 -0.70 -34.80 1.86
N LYS A 214 0.57 -35.08 1.82
CA LYS A 214 1.53 -34.68 2.85
C LYS A 214 2.90 -34.46 2.19
N GLU A 215 3.52 -33.34 2.54
CA GLU A 215 4.85 -33.01 2.04
C GLU A 215 5.83 -32.77 3.18
N LYS A 216 7.09 -33.13 3.00
CA LYS A 216 8.13 -32.84 3.99
C LYS A 216 8.35 -31.34 4.06
N SER A 217 8.32 -30.79 5.28
CA SER A 217 8.45 -29.34 5.47
C SER A 217 9.78 -28.80 4.89
N GLY A 218 10.88 -29.53 5.03
CA GLY A 218 12.17 -29.10 4.46
C GLY A 218 12.15 -28.98 2.94
N GLU A 219 11.57 -29.98 2.25
CA GLU A 219 11.46 -30.00 0.78
C GLU A 219 10.53 -28.89 0.29
N LEU A 220 9.39 -28.67 0.97
CA LEU A 220 8.45 -27.59 0.64
C LEU A 220 9.10 -26.21 0.76
N TYR A 221 9.88 -25.95 1.81
CA TYR A 221 10.56 -24.66 1.96
C TYR A 221 11.68 -24.47 0.93
N GLN A 222 12.39 -25.53 0.53
CA GLN A 222 13.39 -25.46 -0.53
C GLN A 222 12.76 -25.15 -1.88
N ALA A 223 11.65 -25.80 -2.22
CA ALA A 223 10.85 -25.49 -3.42
C ALA A 223 10.39 -24.02 -3.42
N TYR A 224 9.87 -23.52 -2.30
CA TYR A 224 9.53 -22.12 -2.15
C TYR A 224 10.72 -21.17 -2.39
N ARG A 225 11.90 -21.49 -1.84
CA ARG A 225 13.10 -20.68 -2.08
C ARG A 225 13.50 -20.66 -3.55
N ALA A 226 13.47 -21.82 -4.21
CA ALA A 226 13.78 -21.91 -5.63
C ALA A 226 12.80 -21.12 -6.48
N HIS A 227 11.50 -21.24 -6.22
CA HIS A 227 10.45 -20.43 -6.86
C HIS A 227 10.71 -18.93 -6.70
N CYS A 228 11.02 -18.46 -5.49
CA CYS A 228 11.34 -17.06 -5.26
C CYS A 228 12.60 -16.61 -6.04
N MET A 229 13.63 -17.46 -6.12
CA MET A 229 14.86 -17.13 -6.86
C MET A 229 14.60 -17.02 -8.36
N GLN A 230 13.80 -17.92 -8.93
CA GLN A 230 13.44 -17.91 -10.35
C GLN A 230 12.62 -16.67 -10.73
N ASN A 231 11.72 -16.24 -9.83
CA ASN A 231 10.82 -15.11 -10.07
C ASN A 231 11.38 -13.76 -9.55
N GLY A 232 12.63 -13.74 -9.01
CA GLY A 232 13.22 -12.52 -8.45
C GLY A 232 12.49 -12.00 -7.21
N GLU A 233 11.84 -12.87 -6.45
CA GLU A 233 11.03 -12.52 -5.31
C GLU A 233 11.81 -12.54 -3.98
N TYR A 234 11.28 -11.85 -2.99
CA TYR A 234 11.85 -11.84 -1.65
C TYR A 234 11.62 -13.18 -0.95
N ILE A 235 12.72 -13.84 -0.55
CA ILE A 235 12.70 -15.09 0.21
C ILE A 235 12.39 -14.79 1.69
N ARG A 236 11.23 -15.21 2.16
CA ARG A 236 10.84 -15.07 3.57
C ARG A 236 11.58 -16.07 4.46
N SER A 237 11.72 -15.72 5.73
CA SER A 237 12.30 -16.66 6.70
C SER A 237 11.45 -17.92 6.84
N THR A 238 12.05 -19.03 7.28
CA THR A 238 11.33 -20.28 7.58
C THR A 238 10.16 -20.06 8.54
N THR A 239 10.34 -19.19 9.53
CA THR A 239 9.33 -18.84 10.52
C THR A 239 8.14 -18.14 9.87
N ASP A 240 8.38 -17.12 9.02
CA ASP A 240 7.34 -16.38 8.34
C ASP A 240 6.60 -17.24 7.32
N PHE A 241 7.34 -18.09 6.57
CA PHE A 241 6.75 -19.01 5.62
C PHE A 241 5.75 -19.95 6.30
N TYR A 242 6.16 -20.65 7.35
CA TYR A 242 5.27 -21.58 8.02
C TYR A 242 4.17 -20.90 8.85
N SER A 243 4.40 -19.72 9.37
CA SER A 243 3.33 -18.92 9.98
C SER A 243 2.24 -18.57 8.96
N SER A 244 2.60 -18.31 7.72
CA SER A 244 1.65 -18.04 6.64
C SER A 244 0.93 -19.31 6.19
N MET A 245 1.64 -20.43 6.10
CA MET A 245 1.07 -21.75 5.81
C MET A 245 0.03 -22.17 6.88
N ASP A 246 0.37 -22.03 8.16
CA ASP A 246 -0.52 -22.34 9.28
C ASP A 246 -1.80 -21.48 9.23
N LYS A 247 -1.68 -20.17 8.92
CA LYS A 247 -2.83 -19.27 8.73
C LYS A 247 -3.69 -19.63 7.51
N ALA A 248 -3.09 -20.15 6.47
CA ALA A 248 -3.78 -20.64 5.28
C ALA A 248 -4.43 -22.03 5.48
N GLY A 249 -4.27 -22.63 6.69
CA GLY A 249 -4.88 -23.92 7.03
C GLY A 249 -3.98 -25.14 6.79
N TYR A 250 -2.75 -24.95 6.32
CA TYR A 250 -1.78 -26.04 6.09
C TYR A 250 -0.96 -26.32 7.33
N ASN A 251 -1.49 -27.19 8.21
CA ASN A 251 -0.88 -27.47 9.50
C ASN A 251 0.30 -28.44 9.40
N ARG A 252 1.27 -28.28 10.30
CA ARG A 252 2.43 -29.17 10.42
C ARG A 252 2.20 -30.27 11.44
N ILE A 253 2.54 -31.49 11.08
CA ILE A 253 2.53 -32.64 11.98
C ILE A 253 3.94 -33.22 12.13
N ARG A 254 4.31 -33.65 13.33
CA ARG A 254 5.56 -34.32 13.60
C ARG A 254 5.39 -35.84 13.50
N LYS A 255 6.21 -36.50 12.70
CA LYS A 255 6.28 -37.95 12.56
C LYS A 255 7.72 -38.43 12.80
N ASN A 256 7.88 -39.76 12.89
CA ASN A 256 9.22 -40.38 13.02
C ASN A 256 10.13 -40.04 11.83
N THR A 257 9.58 -39.74 10.66
CA THR A 257 10.28 -39.36 9.42
C THR A 257 10.52 -37.85 9.28
N GLY A 258 10.20 -37.04 10.32
CA GLY A 258 10.37 -35.61 10.32
C GLY A 258 9.04 -34.83 10.40
N VAL A 259 9.11 -33.51 10.18
CA VAL A 259 7.94 -32.64 10.15
C VAL A 259 7.35 -32.62 8.75
N GLN A 260 6.05 -32.83 8.65
CA GLN A 260 5.29 -32.83 7.40
C GLN A 260 4.18 -31.77 7.45
N VAL A 261 3.90 -31.13 6.30
CA VAL A 261 2.76 -30.28 6.06
C VAL A 261 1.63 -31.13 5.49
N VAL A 262 0.43 -30.96 5.98
CA VAL A 262 -0.75 -31.74 5.55
C VAL A 262 -1.62 -30.92 4.61
N GLY A 263 -2.25 -31.59 3.64
CA GLY A 263 -3.19 -30.95 2.71
C GLY A 263 -2.59 -30.56 1.37
N LEU A 264 -1.31 -30.87 1.13
CA LEU A 264 -0.63 -30.58 -0.14
C LEU A 264 0.55 -31.50 -0.38
N LYS A 265 1.01 -31.54 -1.62
CA LYS A 265 2.32 -32.09 -2.05
C LYS A 265 2.92 -31.23 -3.17
N LEU A 266 4.22 -31.32 -3.39
CA LEU A 266 4.87 -30.69 -4.55
C LEU A 266 4.44 -31.39 -5.85
N LYS A 267 4.30 -30.62 -6.93
CA LYS A 267 4.06 -31.16 -8.29
C LYS A 267 5.28 -31.96 -8.76
N GLU A 268 5.03 -33.09 -9.40
CA GLU A 268 6.09 -33.93 -9.98
C GLU A 268 6.72 -33.25 -11.20
N GLY A 269 8.03 -33.35 -11.34
CA GLY A 269 8.77 -32.87 -12.54
C GLY A 269 9.30 -31.43 -12.48
N GLN A 270 9.22 -30.75 -11.34
CA GLN A 270 9.93 -29.50 -11.14
C GLN A 270 11.23 -29.80 -10.37
N ASP A 271 12.36 -29.93 -11.10
CA ASP A 271 13.68 -29.96 -10.47
C ASP A 271 13.99 -28.57 -9.92
N PHE A 272 13.72 -28.38 -8.64
CA PHE A 272 14.02 -27.14 -7.89
C PHE A 272 15.51 -27.03 -7.46
N LEU A 273 16.36 -27.98 -7.91
CA LEU A 273 17.74 -28.15 -7.44
C LEU A 273 18.75 -28.31 -8.59
N GLU A 274 18.75 -27.43 -9.58
CA GLU A 274 19.95 -27.22 -10.40
C GLU A 274 20.56 -25.83 -10.18
#